data_30067372653574123cb791182f95a954
#
_entry.id   30067372653574123cb791182f95a954
#
_cell.length_a   1.000
_cell.length_b   1.000
_cell.length_c   1.000
_cell.angle_alpha   90.00
_cell.angle_beta   90.00
_cell.angle_gamma   90.00
#
_symmetry.space_group_name_H-M   'P 1'
#
loop_
_entity.id
_entity.type
_entity.pdbx_description
1 polymer ?
#
loop_
_entity_poly.entity_id
_entity_poly.type
_entity_poly.pdbx_seq_one_letter_code
_entity_poly.pdbx_strand_id
1 'polypeptide(L)'
;MKKKPIIIPQNYLERIPCRPAALKWSTGDDGLITLEIENTGWVNRLVQKFFDRPKVSYVHLDELGSFIWPLLDGKKTIIDLGTLVEERFGEAAHPLYERLARYFQILDSYHFIEWGTPEE
;
A
#
# COMPACT_ATOMS: atom_id res chain seq x y z
N MET A 1 -2.58 25.74 -14.50
CA MET A 1 -2.18 24.54 -15.25
C MET A 1 -3.17 23.42 -14.95
N LYS A 2 -3.82 22.92 -15.97
CA LYS A 2 -4.80 21.85 -15.77
C LYS A 2 -4.07 20.53 -15.53
N LYS A 3 -4.47 19.82 -14.49
CA LYS A 3 -3.97 18.48 -14.26
C LYS A 3 -4.49 17.57 -15.36
N LYS A 4 -3.61 16.78 -15.94
CA LYS A 4 -4.04 15.77 -16.87
C LYS A 4 -4.85 14.72 -16.12
N PRO A 5 -5.95 14.22 -16.70
CA PRO A 5 -6.67 13.13 -16.04
C PRO A 5 -5.76 11.91 -15.91
N ILE A 6 -5.89 11.22 -14.80
CA ILE A 6 -5.14 9.99 -14.58
C ILE A 6 -5.82 8.90 -15.41
N ILE A 7 -5.04 8.35 -16.34
CA ILE A 7 -5.52 7.22 -17.12
C ILE A 7 -5.10 5.95 -16.40
N ILE A 8 -6.08 5.18 -15.95
CA ILE A 8 -5.84 3.93 -15.26
C ILE A 8 -6.13 2.80 -16.23
N PRO A 9 -5.10 2.07 -16.68
CA PRO A 9 -5.33 0.94 -17.58
C PRO A 9 -6.22 -0.11 -16.91
N GLN A 10 -7.12 -0.70 -17.67
CA GLN A 10 -8.02 -1.73 -17.14
C GLN A 10 -7.24 -2.87 -16.51
N ASN A 11 -6.15 -3.29 -17.13
CA ASN A 11 -5.35 -4.40 -16.61
C ASN A 11 -4.66 -4.07 -15.28
N TYR A 12 -4.44 -2.78 -14.99
CA TYR A 12 -3.88 -2.40 -13.69
C TYR A 12 -4.85 -2.76 -12.56
N LEU A 13 -6.14 -2.54 -12.78
CA LEU A 13 -7.17 -2.83 -11.77
C LEU A 13 -7.37 -4.32 -11.54
N GLU A 14 -6.90 -5.15 -12.45
CA GLU A 14 -6.97 -6.60 -12.32
C GLU A 14 -5.78 -7.20 -11.57
N ARG A 15 -4.80 -6.38 -11.22
CA ARG A 15 -3.64 -6.83 -10.45
C ARG A 15 -4.04 -7.16 -9.03
N ILE A 16 -3.28 -8.08 -8.43
CA ILE A 16 -3.57 -8.59 -7.10
C ILE A 16 -2.46 -8.14 -6.14
N PRO A 17 -2.70 -7.12 -5.31
CA PRO A 17 -1.70 -6.67 -4.36
C PRO A 17 -1.63 -7.58 -3.15
N CYS A 18 -0.43 -7.71 -2.59
CA CYS A 18 -0.19 -8.58 -1.45
C CYS A 18 0.80 -7.91 -0.50
N ARG A 19 0.58 -8.07 0.80
CA ARG A 19 1.53 -7.60 1.79
C ARG A 19 2.77 -8.52 1.77
N PRO A 20 3.99 -7.94 1.76
CA PRO A 20 5.18 -8.77 1.95
C PRO A 20 5.19 -9.38 3.35
N ALA A 21 5.51 -10.66 3.42
CA ALA A 21 5.50 -11.38 4.70
C ALA A 21 6.51 -10.81 5.69
N ALA A 22 7.60 -10.24 5.20
CA ALA A 22 8.66 -9.71 6.05
C ALA A 22 8.35 -8.31 6.57
N LEU A 23 7.38 -7.63 6.01
CA LEU A 23 7.05 -6.26 6.41
C LEU A 23 6.20 -6.26 7.67
N LYS A 24 6.71 -5.64 8.73
CA LYS A 24 5.99 -5.57 10.00
C LYS A 24 5.03 -4.40 10.00
N TRP A 25 3.91 -4.58 10.68
CA TRP A 25 2.92 -3.52 10.82
C TRP A 25 2.11 -3.73 12.09
N SER A 26 1.49 -2.66 12.56
CA SER A 26 0.69 -2.71 13.79
C SER A 26 -0.51 -1.78 13.65
N THR A 27 -1.51 -2.02 14.48
CA THR A 27 -2.70 -1.18 14.55
C THR A 27 -2.64 -0.37 15.83
N GLY A 28 -2.78 0.95 15.72
CA GLY A 28 -2.81 1.83 16.87
C GLY A 28 -4.15 1.85 17.57
N ASP A 29 -4.21 2.57 18.69
CA ASP A 29 -5.45 2.70 19.48
C ASP A 29 -6.56 3.40 18.69
N ASP A 30 -6.17 4.24 17.73
CA ASP A 30 -7.10 4.95 16.86
C ASP A 30 -7.60 4.10 15.69
N GLY A 31 -7.15 2.84 15.58
CA GLY A 31 -7.51 1.96 14.48
C GLY A 31 -6.67 2.17 13.23
N LEU A 32 -5.74 3.11 13.25
CA LEU A 32 -4.89 3.38 12.10
C LEU A 32 -3.67 2.49 12.10
N ILE A 33 -3.20 2.15 10.91
CA ILE A 33 -2.10 1.21 10.75
C ILE A 33 -0.79 1.95 10.56
N THR A 34 0.25 1.42 11.20
CA THR A 34 1.63 1.91 11.06
C THR A 34 2.47 0.77 10.51
N LEU A 35 3.20 1.07 9.43
CA LEU A 35 4.16 0.14 8.85
C LEU A 35 5.52 0.38 9.48
N GLU A 36 6.21 -0.69 9.85
CA GLU A 36 7.57 -0.60 10.38
C GLU A 36 8.57 -1.00 9.30
N ILE A 37 9.35 -0.05 8.86
CA ILE A 37 10.29 -0.25 7.77
C ILE A 37 11.70 -0.25 8.31
N GLU A 38 12.36 -1.40 8.25
CA GLU A 38 13.76 -1.50 8.63
C GLU A 38 14.63 -1.07 7.46
N ASN A 39 15.45 -0.06 7.69
CA ASN A 39 16.37 0.44 6.66
C ASN A 39 17.63 -0.40 6.63
N THR A 40 17.48 -1.69 6.37
CA THR A 40 18.58 -2.64 6.32
C THR A 40 18.96 -3.03 4.90
N GLY A 41 18.33 -2.42 3.92
CA GLY A 41 18.53 -2.78 2.54
C GLY A 41 19.88 -2.33 2.01
N TRP A 42 20.16 -2.75 0.81
CA TRP A 42 21.41 -2.44 0.12
C TRP A 42 21.67 -0.93 0.00
N VAL A 43 20.60 -0.13 -0.05
CA VAL A 43 20.71 1.33 -0.17
C VAL A 43 21.38 1.93 1.04
N ASN A 44 21.25 1.30 2.20
CA ASN A 44 21.70 1.86 3.46
C ASN A 44 23.05 1.30 3.92
N ARG A 45 23.74 0.55 3.07
CA ARG A 45 25.03 -0.04 3.43
C ARG A 45 26.06 0.97 3.89
N LEU A 46 26.15 2.10 3.18
CA LEU A 46 27.09 3.16 3.55
C LEU A 46 26.67 3.82 4.84
N VAL A 47 25.38 3.98 5.05
CA VAL A 47 24.85 4.58 6.26
C VAL A 47 25.09 3.65 7.46
N GLN A 48 24.94 2.35 7.27
CA GLN A 48 25.14 1.39 8.34
C GLN A 48 26.58 1.33 8.86
N LYS A 49 27.54 1.70 8.03
CA LYS A 49 28.93 1.80 8.49
C LYS A 49 29.12 2.84 9.58
N PHE A 50 28.29 3.84 9.61
CA PHE A 50 28.37 4.93 10.58
C PHE A 50 27.41 4.74 11.75
N PHE A 51 26.48 3.81 11.64
CA PHE A 51 25.48 3.55 12.67
C PHE A 51 25.46 2.06 13.00
N ASP A 52 25.56 1.74 14.27
CA ASP A 52 25.61 0.35 14.73
C ASP A 52 24.27 -0.37 14.62
N ARG A 53 23.18 0.34 14.40
CA ARG A 53 21.84 -0.24 14.36
C ARG A 53 21.12 0.14 13.08
N PRO A 54 20.31 -0.80 12.52
CA PRO A 54 19.43 -0.43 11.43
C PRO A 54 18.43 0.60 11.92
N LYS A 55 18.25 1.61 11.12
CA LYS A 55 17.25 2.63 11.41
C LYS A 55 15.88 2.11 11.03
N VAL A 56 14.92 2.23 11.93
CA VAL A 56 13.54 1.86 11.67
C VAL A 56 12.75 3.12 11.34
N SER A 57 12.03 3.10 10.24
CA SER A 57 11.12 4.18 9.88
C SER A 57 9.69 3.71 10.06
N TYR A 58 8.83 4.61 10.48
CA TYR A 58 7.40 4.32 10.69
C TYR A 58 6.58 5.09 9.66
N VAL A 59 5.74 4.37 8.94
CA VAL A 59 4.84 4.98 7.95
C VAL A 59 3.42 4.83 8.47
N HIS A 60 2.78 5.95 8.73
CA HIS A 60 1.41 5.96 9.24
C HIS A 60 0.43 6.06 8.08
N LEU A 61 -0.48 5.10 8.01
CA LEU A 61 -1.50 5.09 6.98
C LEU A 61 -2.71 5.88 7.45
N ASP A 62 -3.38 6.52 6.51
CA ASP A 62 -4.62 7.22 6.81
C ASP A 62 -5.77 6.23 6.98
N GLU A 63 -6.98 6.75 7.17
CA GLU A 63 -8.15 5.91 7.41
C GLU A 63 -8.42 4.94 6.26
N LEU A 64 -8.36 5.45 5.02
CA LEU A 64 -8.58 4.62 3.84
C LEU A 64 -7.49 3.56 3.69
N GLY A 65 -6.23 3.96 3.79
CA GLY A 65 -5.12 3.04 3.69
C GLY A 65 -5.12 1.99 4.78
N SER A 66 -5.51 2.38 5.98
CA SER A 66 -5.61 1.45 7.12
C SER A 66 -6.72 0.42 6.94
N PHE A 67 -7.80 0.80 6.27
CA PHE A 67 -8.86 -0.15 5.94
C PHE A 67 -8.38 -1.17 4.90
N ILE A 68 -7.67 -0.69 3.87
CA ILE A 68 -7.24 -1.53 2.76
C ILE A 68 -6.12 -2.49 3.16
N TRP A 69 -5.15 -2.02 3.95
CA TRP A 69 -3.93 -2.76 4.23
C TRP A 69 -4.15 -4.20 4.69
N PRO A 70 -5.02 -4.48 5.68
CA PRO A 70 -5.23 -5.86 6.13
C PRO A 70 -5.88 -6.75 5.08
N LEU A 71 -6.50 -6.16 4.06
CA LEU A 71 -7.20 -6.90 3.01
C LEU A 71 -6.26 -7.38 1.91
N LEU A 72 -4.99 -7.00 1.95
CA LEU A 72 -4.01 -7.33 0.92
C LEU A 72 -3.44 -8.73 1.15
N ASP A 73 -4.26 -9.72 0.86
CA ASP A 73 -3.95 -11.13 1.12
C ASP A 73 -3.42 -11.89 -0.10
N GLY A 74 -3.26 -11.20 -1.23
CA GLY A 74 -2.80 -11.84 -2.45
C GLY A 74 -3.89 -12.59 -3.21
N LYS A 75 -5.15 -12.40 -2.84
CA LYS A 75 -6.29 -13.07 -3.46
C LYS A 75 -7.31 -12.13 -4.06
N LYS A 76 -7.22 -10.85 -3.76
CA LYS A 76 -8.18 -9.85 -4.22
C LYS A 76 -7.53 -8.93 -5.24
N THR A 77 -8.25 -8.66 -6.33
CA THR A 77 -7.81 -7.65 -7.28
C THR A 77 -8.09 -6.25 -6.73
N ILE A 78 -7.52 -5.24 -7.37
CA ILE A 78 -7.81 -3.85 -7.00
C ILE A 78 -9.30 -3.55 -7.17
N ILE A 79 -9.94 -4.16 -8.18
CA ILE A 79 -11.39 -4.02 -8.36
C ILE A 79 -12.16 -4.57 -7.17
N ASP A 80 -11.76 -5.75 -6.69
CA ASP A 80 -12.40 -6.36 -5.53
C ASP A 80 -12.25 -5.48 -4.29
N LEU A 81 -11.05 -4.94 -4.10
CA LEU A 81 -10.79 -4.04 -2.99
C LEU A 81 -11.61 -2.76 -3.11
N GLY A 82 -11.77 -2.26 -4.34
CA GLY A 82 -12.60 -1.09 -4.59
C GLY A 82 -14.06 -1.29 -4.19
N THR A 83 -14.58 -2.48 -4.44
CA THR A 83 -15.95 -2.82 -4.02
C THR A 83 -16.09 -2.75 -2.50
N LEU A 84 -15.11 -3.30 -1.78
CA LEU A 84 -15.13 -3.26 -0.32
C LEU A 84 -14.98 -1.84 0.23
N VAL A 85 -14.12 -1.03 -0.40
CA VAL A 85 -13.96 0.37 -0.01
C VAL A 85 -15.25 1.15 -0.24
N GLU A 86 -15.90 0.92 -1.38
CA GLU A 86 -17.17 1.58 -1.70
C GLU A 86 -18.24 1.23 -0.66
N GLU A 87 -18.29 -0.03 -0.25
CA GLU A 87 -19.24 -0.46 0.77
C GLU A 87 -18.99 0.21 2.12
N ARG A 88 -17.72 0.44 2.45
CA ARG A 88 -17.33 0.99 3.76
C ARG A 88 -17.42 2.50 3.81
N PHE A 89 -16.97 3.17 2.77
CA PHE A 89 -16.80 4.63 2.78
C PHE A 89 -17.79 5.37 1.87
N GLY A 90 -18.35 4.70 0.86
CA GLY A 90 -19.26 5.33 -0.09
C GLY A 90 -18.62 6.51 -0.80
N GLU A 91 -19.35 7.61 -0.89
CA GLU A 91 -18.88 8.81 -1.61
C GLU A 91 -17.61 9.42 -1.02
N ALA A 92 -17.35 9.19 0.26
CA ALA A 92 -16.14 9.70 0.90
C ALA A 92 -14.86 9.15 0.27
N ALA A 93 -14.94 8.01 -0.42
CA ALA A 93 -13.81 7.41 -1.10
C ALA A 93 -13.65 7.86 -2.55
N HIS A 94 -14.58 8.65 -3.08
CA HIS A 94 -14.52 9.08 -4.48
C HIS A 94 -13.55 10.23 -4.70
N PRO A 95 -12.86 10.28 -5.82
CA PRO A 95 -12.91 9.34 -6.96
C PRO A 95 -12.17 8.04 -6.64
N LEU A 96 -12.92 6.96 -6.58
CA LEU A 96 -12.47 5.70 -6.00
C LEU A 96 -11.22 5.11 -6.66
N TYR A 97 -11.28 4.85 -7.96
CA TYR A 97 -10.18 4.14 -8.61
C TYR A 97 -8.93 4.99 -8.78
N GLU A 98 -9.09 6.31 -8.91
CA GLU A 98 -7.94 7.22 -8.91
C GLU A 98 -7.21 7.20 -7.56
N ARG A 99 -7.96 7.18 -6.48
CA ARG A 99 -7.39 7.12 -5.14
C ARG A 99 -6.73 5.77 -4.89
N LEU A 100 -7.36 4.68 -5.32
CA LEU A 100 -6.78 3.35 -5.19
C LEU A 100 -5.51 3.20 -6.02
N ALA A 101 -5.53 3.66 -7.27
CA ALA A 101 -4.36 3.59 -8.12
C ALA A 101 -3.19 4.35 -7.51
N ARG A 102 -3.45 5.55 -7.00
CA ARG A 102 -2.42 6.36 -6.35
C ARG A 102 -1.86 5.66 -5.11
N TYR A 103 -2.75 5.10 -4.29
CA TYR A 103 -2.36 4.38 -3.10
C TYR A 103 -1.41 3.22 -3.44
N PHE A 104 -1.80 2.38 -4.39
CA PHE A 104 -0.96 1.24 -4.76
C PHE A 104 0.31 1.64 -5.50
N GLN A 105 0.28 2.70 -6.30
CA GLN A 105 1.48 3.19 -6.94
C GLN A 105 2.50 3.70 -5.93
N ILE A 106 2.03 4.38 -4.89
CA ILE A 106 2.91 4.85 -3.83
C ILE A 106 3.51 3.67 -3.08
N LEU A 107 2.68 2.70 -2.67
CA LEU A 107 3.18 1.52 -1.95
C LEU A 107 4.16 0.72 -2.80
N ASP A 108 3.87 0.57 -4.08
CA ASP A 108 4.74 -0.15 -4.99
C ASP A 108 6.08 0.56 -5.18
N SER A 109 6.06 1.88 -5.29
CA SER A 109 7.29 2.66 -5.46
C SER A 109 8.25 2.53 -4.29
N TYR A 110 7.73 2.27 -3.11
CA TYR A 110 8.54 2.04 -1.90
C TYR A 110 8.76 0.55 -1.61
N HIS A 111 8.27 -0.33 -2.49
CA HIS A 111 8.37 -1.79 -2.30
C HIS A 111 7.65 -2.28 -1.04
N PHE A 112 6.57 -1.61 -0.67
CA PHE A 112 5.75 -2.00 0.48
C PHE A 112 4.69 -3.03 0.14
N ILE A 113 4.49 -3.34 -1.14
CA ILE A 113 3.59 -4.39 -1.58
C ILE A 113 4.27 -5.26 -2.64
N GLU A 114 3.75 -6.46 -2.77
CA GLU A 114 4.11 -7.37 -3.84
C GLU A 114 2.87 -7.62 -4.70
N TRP A 115 3.07 -8.08 -5.91
CA TRP A 115 1.96 -8.38 -6.81
C TRP A 115 1.82 -9.88 -6.94
N GLY A 116 0.63 -10.38 -6.61
CA GLY A 116 0.32 -11.79 -6.77
C GLY A 116 0.02 -12.14 -8.23
N THR A 117 0.04 -13.43 -8.52
CA THR A 117 -0.39 -13.93 -9.81
C THR A 117 -1.83 -14.42 -9.72
N PRO A 118 -2.66 -14.15 -10.73
CA PRO A 118 -4.01 -14.67 -10.72
C PRO A 118 -3.99 -16.20 -10.66
N GLU A 119 -4.83 -16.77 -9.84
CA GLU A 119 -4.99 -18.22 -9.82
C GLU A 119 -5.73 -18.64 -11.08
N GLU A 120 -5.21 -19.67 -11.69
CA GLU A 120 -5.86 -20.26 -12.85
C GLU A 120 -7.01 -21.17 -12.48
#